data_7bb1244db3abb3c51a713a6d6a68860f
#
_entry.id   7bb1244db3abb3c51a713a6d6a68860f
#
_cell.length_a   1.000
_cell.length_b   1.000
_cell.length_c   1.000
_cell.angle_alpha   90.00
_cell.angle_beta   90.00
_cell.angle_gamma   90.00
#
_symmetry.space_group_name_H-M   'P 1'
#
loop_
_entity.id
_entity.type
_entity.pdbx_description
1 polymer ?
#
loop_
_entity_poly.entity_id
_entity_poly.type
_entity_poly.pdbx_seq_one_letter_code
_entity_poly.pdbx_strand_id
1 'polypeptide(L)'
;MTSSEHGLFHPAGKPYRFSILTFAALMAFGSYFAYDSVGAIETTLIQVFHTDRAAIGTMYTMYSVAAVFAVVAGGFLIDRVGVRIASLIFSGFVVGGAIMVAAAPSLPVMYAGRVIFGIGSESMIVAQSAITARWFTGKELAMAFGITLTIARLGTLFSFNTEELLASRLGYRGALWIAAGLCVFSLLCNWIYTLMDRHAEPILKLPEAGSGDKITWSDIGKFRASYWYAVGICVTFYSAIFPFTALSTDFFHDKWGLPMASGEGLGFLAGVFYNLTHMFTTAQGVTSIIIAASMVLAPFAGNFVDRVGHRARLMVLGSLLMIPAHLAMGLTHISPVMSMIVLGAAFVLVPACIWPSVPLIVDAQRVGTAFGLMTAIQNMGLATYPIANGALRDATHGYTASQIMFAALGFCGLVFSLLLLRADSREGGRLERAK
;
A
#
# COMPACT_ATOMS: atom_id res chain seq x y z
N MET A 1 21.49 7.45 -35.12
CA MET A 1 20.84 8.78 -35.04
C MET A 1 21.11 9.30 -33.63
N THR A 2 21.92 10.34 -33.55
CA THR A 2 22.44 10.89 -32.31
C THR A 2 21.40 11.76 -31.60
N SER A 3 21.37 11.75 -30.27
CA SER A 3 20.41 12.39 -29.36
C SER A 3 20.39 13.95 -29.43
N SER A 4 21.04 14.57 -30.37
CA SER A 4 21.22 16.03 -30.46
C SER A 4 20.20 16.76 -31.36
N GLU A 5 19.34 16.04 -32.08
CA GLU A 5 18.40 16.68 -33.03
C GLU A 5 16.99 16.93 -32.46
N HIS A 6 16.69 16.48 -31.26
CA HIS A 6 15.37 16.64 -30.65
C HIS A 6 15.48 17.53 -29.41
N GLY A 7 14.64 18.57 -29.32
CA GLY A 7 14.59 19.46 -28.17
C GLY A 7 14.44 18.67 -26.82
N LEU A 8 14.85 19.28 -25.72
CA LEU A 8 14.95 18.68 -24.37
C LEU A 8 13.68 17.95 -23.93
N PHE A 9 12.50 18.32 -24.45
CA PHE A 9 11.18 17.74 -24.13
C PHE A 9 10.55 16.98 -25.32
N HIS A 10 11.35 16.43 -26.23
CA HIS A 10 10.80 15.56 -27.26
C HIS A 10 10.31 14.23 -26.64
N PRO A 11 9.13 13.69 -27.06
CA PRO A 11 8.54 12.45 -26.49
C PRO A 11 9.48 11.23 -26.47
N ALA A 12 10.40 11.10 -27.42
CA ALA A 12 11.40 10.02 -27.45
C ALA A 12 12.54 10.22 -26.41
N GLY A 13 12.65 11.39 -25.81
CA GLY A 13 13.73 11.74 -24.87
C GLY A 13 13.52 11.15 -23.48
N LYS A 14 14.64 10.88 -22.78
CA LYS A 14 14.61 10.45 -21.37
C LYS A 14 13.89 11.47 -20.47
N PRO A 15 14.11 12.80 -20.55
CA PRO A 15 13.43 13.77 -19.70
C PRO A 15 11.91 13.70 -19.80
N TYR A 16 11.36 13.59 -21.00
CA TYR A 16 9.92 13.46 -21.21
C TYR A 16 9.37 12.18 -20.54
N ARG A 17 10.03 11.04 -20.75
CA ARG A 17 9.63 9.77 -20.15
C ARG A 17 9.65 9.80 -18.62
N PHE A 18 10.67 10.44 -18.02
CA PHE A 18 10.73 10.59 -16.56
C PHE A 18 9.72 11.61 -16.03
N SER A 19 9.34 12.64 -16.81
CA SER A 19 8.22 13.52 -16.47
C SER A 19 6.90 12.74 -16.45
N ILE A 20 6.65 11.88 -17.43
CA ILE A 20 5.51 10.96 -17.44
C ILE A 20 5.50 10.10 -16.15
N LEU A 21 6.65 9.52 -15.80
CA LEU A 21 6.78 8.72 -14.59
C LEU A 21 6.45 9.53 -13.33
N THR A 22 6.94 10.75 -13.23
CA THR A 22 6.68 11.63 -12.09
C THR A 22 5.19 11.90 -11.92
N PHE A 23 4.49 12.30 -12.98
CA PHE A 23 3.06 12.56 -12.92
C PHE A 23 2.24 11.29 -12.68
N ALA A 24 2.63 10.16 -13.28
CA ALA A 24 2.03 8.86 -13.01
C ALA A 24 2.27 8.38 -11.57
N ALA A 25 3.42 8.69 -10.98
CA ALA A 25 3.71 8.36 -9.59
C ALA A 25 2.93 9.26 -8.61
N LEU A 26 2.87 10.57 -8.88
CA LEU A 26 2.11 11.54 -8.07
C LEU A 26 0.60 11.29 -8.10
N MET A 27 0.09 10.58 -9.09
CA MET A 27 -1.31 10.16 -9.16
C MET A 27 -1.73 9.35 -7.92
N ALA A 28 -0.83 8.55 -7.33
CA ALA A 28 -1.12 7.75 -6.15
C ALA A 28 -0.83 8.47 -4.81
N PHE A 29 -0.03 9.55 -4.82
CA PHE A 29 0.43 10.22 -3.60
C PHE A 29 -0.74 10.64 -2.68
N GLY A 30 -1.73 11.37 -3.21
CA GLY A 30 -2.88 11.82 -2.43
C GLY A 30 -3.76 10.67 -1.95
N SER A 31 -3.87 9.60 -2.75
CA SER A 31 -4.62 8.41 -2.35
C SER A 31 -3.98 7.72 -1.15
N TYR A 32 -2.67 7.53 -1.14
CA TYR A 32 -1.96 6.96 0.01
C TYR A 32 -2.03 7.87 1.24
N PHE A 33 -1.90 9.19 1.05
CA PHE A 33 -2.08 10.15 2.14
C PHE A 33 -3.48 10.02 2.76
N ALA A 34 -4.54 10.08 1.95
CA ALA A 34 -5.93 10.05 2.41
C ALA A 34 -6.35 8.66 2.94
N TYR A 35 -5.71 7.58 2.49
CA TYR A 35 -5.94 6.25 3.06
C TYR A 35 -5.52 6.21 4.53
N ASP A 36 -4.34 6.72 4.85
CA ASP A 36 -3.73 6.65 6.17
C ASP A 36 -4.15 7.82 7.09
N SER A 37 -4.75 8.89 6.55
CA SER A 37 -5.20 10.06 7.33
C SER A 37 -6.17 9.69 8.46
N VAL A 38 -7.04 8.73 8.23
CA VAL A 38 -8.00 8.24 9.24
C VAL A 38 -7.28 7.59 10.43
N GLY A 39 -6.26 6.76 10.18
CA GLY A 39 -5.46 6.14 11.23
C GLY A 39 -4.52 7.13 11.93
N ALA A 40 -4.07 8.16 11.23
CA ALA A 40 -3.23 9.18 11.81
C ALA A 40 -3.96 10.03 12.87
N ILE A 41 -5.28 10.23 12.70
CA ILE A 41 -6.15 11.00 13.63
C ILE A 41 -7.22 10.13 14.30
N GLU A 42 -6.98 8.81 14.44
CA GLU A 42 -7.98 7.86 14.93
C GLU A 42 -8.51 8.24 16.32
N THR A 43 -7.65 8.62 17.25
CA THR A 43 -8.02 9.03 18.61
C THR A 43 -8.95 10.24 18.59
N THR A 44 -8.66 11.22 17.73
CA THR A 44 -9.50 12.40 17.53
C THR A 44 -10.88 12.01 16.98
N LEU A 45 -10.94 11.10 16.00
CA LEU A 45 -12.20 10.62 15.44
C LEU A 45 -13.05 9.85 16.46
N ILE A 46 -12.42 9.00 17.28
CA ILE A 46 -13.09 8.26 18.38
C ILE A 46 -13.74 9.24 19.34
N GLN A 47 -13.03 10.29 19.75
CA GLN A 47 -13.56 11.31 20.66
C GLN A 47 -14.70 12.11 20.05
N VAL A 48 -14.54 12.58 18.80
CA VAL A 48 -15.53 13.43 18.13
C VAL A 48 -16.84 12.70 17.83
N PHE A 49 -16.75 11.45 17.38
CA PHE A 49 -17.92 10.65 17.03
C PHE A 49 -18.46 9.82 18.19
N HIS A 50 -17.85 9.90 19.39
CA HIS A 50 -18.19 9.10 20.58
C HIS A 50 -18.31 7.61 20.24
N THR A 51 -17.31 7.07 19.56
CA THR A 51 -17.30 5.73 19.00
C THR A 51 -16.15 4.90 19.57
N ASP A 52 -16.02 3.67 19.08
CA ASP A 52 -14.99 2.72 19.47
C ASP A 52 -13.94 2.49 18.36
N ARG A 53 -12.93 1.69 18.65
CA ARG A 53 -11.86 1.37 17.72
C ARG A 53 -12.32 0.41 16.62
N ALA A 54 -13.33 -0.41 16.90
CA ALA A 54 -13.95 -1.26 15.90
C ALA A 54 -14.61 -0.44 14.78
N ALA A 55 -15.21 0.71 15.12
CA ALA A 55 -15.77 1.64 14.13
C ALA A 55 -14.68 2.24 13.21
N ILE A 56 -13.50 2.57 13.76
CA ILE A 56 -12.36 3.02 12.93
C ILE A 56 -11.86 1.87 12.05
N GLY A 57 -11.73 0.66 12.60
CA GLY A 57 -11.41 -0.54 11.82
C GLY A 57 -12.40 -0.77 10.68
N THR A 58 -13.68 -0.48 10.91
CA THR A 58 -14.75 -0.59 9.89
C THR A 58 -14.50 0.33 8.70
N MET A 59 -13.89 1.51 8.86
CA MET A 59 -13.53 2.39 7.73
C MET A 59 -12.54 1.71 6.77
N TYR A 60 -11.56 0.99 7.29
CA TYR A 60 -10.60 0.22 6.50
C TYR A 60 -11.25 -1.02 5.88
N THR A 61 -12.15 -1.66 6.61
CA THR A 61 -12.94 -2.78 6.10
C THR A 61 -13.81 -2.37 4.92
N MET A 62 -14.53 -1.25 5.01
CA MET A 62 -15.37 -0.74 3.92
C MET A 62 -14.56 -0.45 2.66
N TYR A 63 -13.37 0.15 2.82
CA TYR A 63 -12.42 0.31 1.73
C TYR A 63 -12.03 -1.04 1.10
N SER A 64 -11.60 -2.00 1.91
CA SER A 64 -11.05 -3.27 1.44
C SER A 64 -12.10 -4.18 0.82
N VAL A 65 -13.34 -4.18 1.34
CA VAL A 65 -14.47 -4.89 0.72
C VAL A 65 -14.74 -4.35 -0.69
N ALA A 66 -14.75 -3.03 -0.85
CA ALA A 66 -14.90 -2.41 -2.16
C ALA A 66 -13.74 -2.77 -3.10
N ALA A 67 -12.51 -2.80 -2.57
CA ALA A 67 -11.29 -3.13 -3.31
C ALA A 67 -11.31 -4.54 -3.92
N VAL A 68 -11.86 -5.55 -3.21
CA VAL A 68 -11.99 -6.93 -3.73
C VAL A 68 -12.68 -6.97 -5.09
N PHE A 69 -13.74 -6.19 -5.25
CA PHE A 69 -14.50 -6.14 -6.51
C PHE A 69 -13.89 -5.14 -7.50
N ALA A 70 -13.38 -4.03 -6.99
CA ALA A 70 -12.87 -2.93 -7.80
C ALA A 70 -11.62 -3.29 -8.62
N VAL A 71 -10.70 -4.09 -8.07
CA VAL A 71 -9.49 -4.53 -8.78
C VAL A 71 -9.86 -5.27 -10.06
N VAL A 72 -10.85 -6.19 -9.98
CA VAL A 72 -11.32 -6.97 -11.13
C VAL A 72 -12.04 -6.07 -12.13
N ALA A 73 -12.99 -5.26 -11.66
CA ALA A 73 -13.77 -4.35 -12.51
C ALA A 73 -12.88 -3.28 -13.15
N GLY A 74 -11.85 -2.81 -12.41
CA GLY A 74 -10.89 -1.83 -12.86
C GLY A 74 -10.05 -2.31 -14.04
N GLY A 75 -9.53 -3.54 -13.97
CA GLY A 75 -8.82 -4.17 -15.08
C GLY A 75 -9.70 -4.27 -16.34
N PHE A 76 -10.94 -4.73 -16.18
CA PHE A 76 -11.89 -4.79 -17.29
C PHE A 76 -12.21 -3.43 -17.91
N LEU A 77 -12.32 -2.38 -17.08
CA LEU A 77 -12.55 -1.01 -17.56
C LEU A 77 -11.34 -0.49 -18.34
N ILE A 78 -10.10 -0.75 -17.86
CA ILE A 78 -8.87 -0.38 -18.56
C ILE A 78 -8.83 -1.00 -19.96
N ASP A 79 -9.17 -2.29 -20.08
CA ASP A 79 -9.18 -2.99 -21.36
C ASP A 79 -10.25 -2.44 -22.33
N ARG A 80 -11.36 -1.90 -21.81
CA ARG A 80 -12.48 -1.43 -22.62
C ARG A 80 -12.34 0.02 -23.08
N VAL A 81 -11.90 0.91 -22.20
CA VAL A 81 -11.85 2.37 -22.49
C VAL A 81 -10.43 2.91 -22.59
N GLY A 82 -9.43 2.07 -22.39
CA GLY A 82 -8.01 2.45 -22.36
C GLY A 82 -7.58 3.04 -21.01
N VAL A 83 -6.28 2.92 -20.73
CA VAL A 83 -5.69 3.30 -19.44
C VAL A 83 -5.86 4.78 -19.08
N ARG A 84 -5.84 5.68 -20.08
CA ARG A 84 -6.00 7.12 -19.87
C ARG A 84 -7.36 7.50 -19.27
N ILE A 85 -8.44 7.05 -19.93
CA ILE A 85 -9.81 7.35 -19.49
C ILE A 85 -10.10 6.62 -18.18
N ALA A 86 -9.72 5.36 -18.08
CA ALA A 86 -9.91 4.56 -16.87
C ALA A 86 -9.23 5.19 -15.66
N SER A 87 -7.96 5.62 -15.78
CA SER A 87 -7.22 6.26 -14.68
C SER A 87 -7.87 7.57 -14.21
N LEU A 88 -8.42 8.39 -15.11
CA LEU A 88 -9.14 9.61 -14.75
C LEU A 88 -10.45 9.29 -14.00
N ILE A 89 -11.19 8.27 -14.44
CA ILE A 89 -12.41 7.80 -13.75
C ILE A 89 -12.05 7.33 -12.34
N PHE A 90 -11.00 6.52 -12.19
CA PHE A 90 -10.57 6.03 -10.89
C PHE A 90 -10.10 7.14 -9.95
N SER A 91 -9.30 8.10 -10.47
CA SER A 91 -8.92 9.29 -9.72
C SER A 91 -10.13 10.14 -9.31
N GLY A 92 -11.17 10.20 -10.16
CA GLY A 92 -12.44 10.84 -9.83
C GLY A 92 -13.16 10.17 -8.65
N PHE A 93 -13.19 8.84 -8.60
CA PHE A 93 -13.71 8.08 -7.45
C PHE A 93 -12.89 8.33 -6.17
N VAL A 94 -11.54 8.37 -6.28
CA VAL A 94 -10.67 8.70 -5.15
C VAL A 94 -11.02 10.08 -4.59
N VAL A 95 -11.12 11.10 -5.43
CA VAL A 95 -11.47 12.47 -5.03
C VAL A 95 -12.87 12.51 -4.43
N GLY A 96 -13.86 11.92 -5.11
CA GLY A 96 -15.25 11.89 -4.62
C GLY A 96 -15.38 11.22 -3.25
N GLY A 97 -14.72 10.07 -3.08
CA GLY A 97 -14.67 9.36 -1.80
C GLY A 97 -13.98 10.17 -0.69
N ALA A 98 -12.83 10.79 -0.99
CA ALA A 98 -12.10 11.64 -0.04
C ALA A 98 -12.91 12.87 0.38
N ILE A 99 -13.57 13.55 -0.56
CA ILE A 99 -14.49 14.67 -0.27
C ILE A 99 -15.64 14.20 0.61
N MET A 100 -16.24 13.05 0.31
CA MET A 100 -17.33 12.50 1.09
C MET A 100 -16.91 12.18 2.52
N VAL A 101 -15.69 11.64 2.73
CA VAL A 101 -15.13 11.42 4.08
C VAL A 101 -14.91 12.75 4.80
N ALA A 102 -14.33 13.76 4.14
CA ALA A 102 -14.03 15.06 4.75
C ALA A 102 -15.31 15.85 5.11
N ALA A 103 -16.36 15.76 4.28
CA ALA A 103 -17.64 16.44 4.48
C ALA A 103 -18.61 15.68 5.39
N ALA A 104 -18.29 14.44 5.79
CA ALA A 104 -19.21 13.54 6.47
C ALA A 104 -19.71 14.11 7.79
N PRO A 105 -21.04 14.17 8.00
CA PRO A 105 -21.64 14.55 9.28
C PRO A 105 -21.67 13.38 10.28
N SER A 106 -21.49 12.13 9.84
CA SER A 106 -21.62 10.92 10.62
C SER A 106 -20.76 9.78 10.09
N LEU A 107 -20.47 8.77 10.92
CA LEU A 107 -19.69 7.59 10.55
C LEU A 107 -20.27 6.82 9.35
N PRO A 108 -21.60 6.56 9.23
CA PRO A 108 -22.12 5.86 8.05
C PRO A 108 -21.80 6.57 6.72
N VAL A 109 -21.79 7.92 6.71
CA VAL A 109 -21.39 8.69 5.53
C VAL A 109 -19.89 8.56 5.27
N MET A 110 -19.05 8.54 6.32
CA MET A 110 -17.62 8.25 6.17
C MET A 110 -17.40 6.85 5.60
N TYR A 111 -18.12 5.84 6.05
CA TYR A 111 -18.05 4.47 5.52
C TYR A 111 -18.39 4.42 4.03
N ALA A 112 -19.47 5.08 3.62
CA ALA A 112 -19.84 5.17 2.21
C ALA A 112 -18.76 5.90 1.40
N GLY A 113 -18.17 6.96 1.94
CA GLY A 113 -17.00 7.64 1.35
C GLY A 113 -15.81 6.71 1.18
N ARG A 114 -15.52 5.86 2.19
CA ARG A 114 -14.42 4.87 2.12
C ARG A 114 -14.66 3.77 1.08
N VAL A 115 -15.91 3.35 0.87
CA VAL A 115 -16.29 2.43 -0.23
C VAL A 115 -15.97 3.06 -1.59
N ILE A 116 -16.45 4.29 -1.84
CA ILE A 116 -16.20 5.01 -3.10
C ILE A 116 -14.70 5.22 -3.32
N PHE A 117 -13.99 5.62 -2.26
CA PHE A 117 -12.55 5.81 -2.26
C PHE A 117 -11.80 4.51 -2.60
N GLY A 118 -12.21 3.37 -2.02
CA GLY A 118 -11.61 2.06 -2.26
C GLY A 118 -11.79 1.58 -3.71
N ILE A 119 -12.98 1.81 -4.29
CA ILE A 119 -13.23 1.52 -5.72
C ILE A 119 -12.22 2.28 -6.60
N GLY A 120 -11.99 3.55 -6.33
CA GLY A 120 -11.05 4.37 -7.10
C GLY A 120 -9.60 3.98 -6.86
N SER A 121 -9.19 3.87 -5.61
CA SER A 121 -7.78 3.73 -5.20
C SER A 121 -7.13 2.45 -5.73
N GLU A 122 -7.75 1.30 -5.53
CA GLU A 122 -7.17 0.02 -5.97
C GLU A 122 -7.16 -0.11 -7.49
N SER A 123 -8.24 0.32 -8.17
CA SER A 123 -8.29 0.34 -9.63
C SER A 123 -7.25 1.31 -10.22
N MET A 124 -6.97 2.42 -9.54
CA MET A 124 -5.96 3.39 -9.94
C MET A 124 -4.54 2.82 -9.85
N ILE A 125 -4.24 1.98 -8.85
CA ILE A 125 -2.94 1.29 -8.72
C ILE A 125 -2.72 0.35 -9.91
N VAL A 126 -3.77 -0.36 -10.36
CA VAL A 126 -3.69 -1.19 -11.57
C VAL A 126 -3.40 -0.34 -12.81
N ALA A 127 -4.10 0.79 -12.98
CA ALA A 127 -3.87 1.71 -14.08
C ALA A 127 -2.44 2.29 -14.04
N GLN A 128 -1.95 2.69 -12.88
CA GLN A 128 -0.59 3.20 -12.68
C GLN A 128 0.47 2.17 -13.07
N SER A 129 0.25 0.90 -12.70
CA SER A 129 1.14 -0.18 -13.08
C SER A 129 1.16 -0.41 -14.59
N ALA A 130 0.01 -0.37 -15.25
CA ALA A 130 -0.12 -0.47 -16.71
C ALA A 130 0.57 0.71 -17.42
N ILE A 131 0.42 1.93 -16.91
CA ILE A 131 1.10 3.13 -17.42
C ILE A 131 2.62 2.97 -17.32
N THR A 132 3.11 2.56 -16.15
CA THR A 132 4.54 2.37 -15.89
C THR A 132 5.12 1.30 -16.82
N ALA A 133 4.43 0.17 -16.98
CA ALA A 133 4.84 -0.88 -17.90
C ALA A 133 4.85 -0.38 -19.35
N ARG A 134 3.83 0.31 -19.81
CA ARG A 134 3.72 0.85 -21.19
C ARG A 134 4.92 1.74 -21.57
N TRP A 135 5.35 2.59 -20.64
CA TRP A 135 6.42 3.56 -20.91
C TRP A 135 7.83 3.05 -20.67
N PHE A 136 7.98 2.03 -19.84
CA PHE A 136 9.29 1.55 -19.39
C PHE A 136 9.62 0.10 -19.76
N THR A 137 8.73 -0.66 -20.41
CA THR A 137 9.06 -2.00 -20.91
C THR A 137 10.25 -1.94 -21.89
N GLY A 138 11.26 -2.79 -21.65
CA GLY A 138 12.52 -2.78 -22.40
C GLY A 138 13.48 -1.65 -22.04
N LYS A 139 13.17 -0.86 -21.03
CA LYS A 139 13.98 0.26 -20.51
C LYS A 139 13.98 0.13 -18.99
N GLU A 140 14.37 1.08 -18.22
CA GLU A 140 14.58 1.04 -16.77
C GLU A 140 13.29 0.70 -15.96
N LEU A 141 12.59 -0.40 -16.27
CA LEU A 141 11.27 -0.76 -15.74
C LEU A 141 11.27 -0.96 -14.21
N ALA A 142 12.25 -1.68 -13.68
CA ALA A 142 12.34 -1.94 -12.24
C ALA A 142 12.55 -0.64 -11.45
N MET A 143 13.39 0.27 -11.97
CA MET A 143 13.60 1.59 -11.39
C MET A 143 12.32 2.43 -11.42
N ALA A 144 11.56 2.38 -12.52
CA ALA A 144 10.31 3.11 -12.66
C ALA A 144 9.26 2.65 -11.62
N PHE A 145 9.08 1.35 -11.43
CA PHE A 145 8.23 0.81 -10.37
C PHE A 145 8.72 1.19 -8.97
N GLY A 146 10.04 1.17 -8.75
CA GLY A 146 10.64 1.61 -7.48
C GLY A 146 10.33 3.07 -7.17
N ILE A 147 10.48 3.98 -8.11
CA ILE A 147 10.16 5.40 -7.97
C ILE A 147 8.66 5.59 -7.70
N THR A 148 7.81 4.91 -8.45
CA THR A 148 6.35 4.97 -8.29
C THR A 148 5.94 4.56 -6.88
N LEU A 149 6.47 3.44 -6.38
CA LEU A 149 6.19 2.96 -5.03
C LEU A 149 6.72 3.91 -3.96
N THR A 150 7.92 4.47 -4.15
CA THR A 150 8.52 5.41 -3.19
C THR A 150 7.67 6.68 -3.07
N ILE A 151 7.20 7.25 -4.18
CA ILE A 151 6.34 8.44 -4.16
C ILE A 151 4.99 8.15 -3.50
N ALA A 152 4.39 6.99 -3.76
CA ALA A 152 3.17 6.57 -3.08
C ALA A 152 3.38 6.48 -1.55
N ARG A 153 4.46 5.82 -1.10
CA ARG A 153 4.79 5.69 0.32
C ARG A 153 5.15 7.01 1.01
N LEU A 154 5.66 8.00 0.26
CA LEU A 154 5.80 9.36 0.79
C LEU A 154 4.43 9.92 1.21
N GLY A 155 3.35 9.63 0.49
CA GLY A 155 1.99 9.99 0.90
C GLY A 155 1.66 9.46 2.30
N THR A 156 1.87 8.18 2.55
CA THR A 156 1.69 7.55 3.87
C THR A 156 2.59 8.19 4.95
N LEU A 157 3.88 8.37 4.65
CA LEU A 157 4.83 8.96 5.58
C LEU A 157 4.41 10.38 6.00
N PHE A 158 4.02 11.20 5.04
CA PHE A 158 3.53 12.55 5.31
C PHE A 158 2.22 12.52 6.07
N SER A 159 1.29 11.63 5.75
CA SER A 159 0.02 11.49 6.47
C SER A 159 0.26 11.29 7.97
N PHE A 160 1.01 10.28 8.37
CA PHE A 160 1.29 10.02 9.79
C PHE A 160 2.05 11.15 10.50
N ASN A 161 2.86 11.93 9.79
CA ASN A 161 3.67 12.99 10.42
C ASN A 161 3.04 14.39 10.32
N THR A 162 1.92 14.57 9.59
CA THR A 162 1.30 15.89 9.41
C THR A 162 -0.17 15.95 9.78
N GLU A 163 -0.91 14.85 9.68
CA GLU A 163 -2.36 14.87 9.78
C GLU A 163 -2.86 15.28 11.17
N GLU A 164 -2.23 14.77 12.24
CA GLU A 164 -2.56 15.18 13.61
C GLU A 164 -2.22 16.65 13.86
N LEU A 165 -1.10 17.14 13.32
CA LEU A 165 -0.72 18.55 13.37
C LEU A 165 -1.76 19.43 12.63
N LEU A 166 -2.31 18.96 11.52
CA LEU A 166 -3.38 19.63 10.79
C LEU A 166 -4.68 19.59 11.59
N ALA A 167 -5.00 18.45 12.21
CA ALA A 167 -6.21 18.28 13.01
C ALA A 167 -6.19 19.16 14.27
N SER A 168 -5.05 19.30 14.93
CA SER A 168 -4.89 20.16 16.12
C SER A 168 -5.10 21.65 15.79
N ARG A 169 -4.79 22.07 14.55
CA ARG A 169 -4.87 23.49 14.12
C ARG A 169 -6.17 23.86 13.43
N LEU A 170 -6.66 22.96 12.58
CA LEU A 170 -7.80 23.21 11.69
C LEU A 170 -9.04 22.40 12.06
N GLY A 171 -8.93 21.59 13.13
CA GLY A 171 -9.90 20.56 13.47
C GLY A 171 -9.80 19.36 12.51
N TYR A 172 -10.35 18.21 12.93
CA TYR A 172 -10.32 16.98 12.14
C TYR A 172 -10.88 17.13 10.72
N ARG A 173 -11.94 17.94 10.55
CA ARG A 173 -12.50 18.24 9.22
C ARG A 173 -11.51 18.97 8.34
N GLY A 174 -10.82 19.98 8.89
CA GLY A 174 -9.81 20.73 8.15
C GLY A 174 -8.68 19.82 7.66
N ALA A 175 -8.20 18.91 8.50
CA ALA A 175 -7.20 17.91 8.14
C ALA A 175 -7.70 17.00 7.00
N LEU A 176 -8.88 16.42 7.13
CA LEU A 176 -9.49 15.58 6.08
C LEU A 176 -9.75 16.34 4.76
N TRP A 177 -10.08 17.64 4.81
CA TRP A 177 -10.19 18.47 3.61
C TRP A 177 -8.84 18.70 2.93
N ILE A 178 -7.75 18.78 3.67
CA ILE A 178 -6.39 18.83 3.09
C ILE A 178 -6.06 17.49 2.43
N ALA A 179 -6.39 16.35 3.06
CA ALA A 179 -6.25 15.05 2.43
C ALA A 179 -7.05 14.93 1.13
N ALA A 180 -8.30 15.43 1.10
CA ALA A 180 -9.10 15.51 -0.14
C ALA A 180 -8.46 16.44 -1.16
N GLY A 181 -7.88 17.57 -0.76
CA GLY A 181 -7.14 18.49 -1.61
C GLY A 181 -5.92 17.84 -2.27
N LEU A 182 -5.20 16.99 -1.53
CA LEU A 182 -4.09 16.20 -2.09
C LEU A 182 -4.58 15.15 -3.09
N CYS A 183 -5.78 14.59 -2.90
CA CYS A 183 -6.40 13.73 -3.92
C CYS A 183 -6.75 14.52 -5.20
N VAL A 184 -7.24 15.76 -5.07
CA VAL A 184 -7.46 16.66 -6.22
C VAL A 184 -6.13 16.98 -6.92
N PHE A 185 -5.07 17.28 -6.17
CA PHE A 185 -3.72 17.45 -6.74
C PHE A 185 -3.28 16.21 -7.53
N SER A 186 -3.50 15.02 -6.98
CA SER A 186 -3.18 13.75 -7.67
C SER A 186 -4.02 13.55 -8.94
N LEU A 187 -5.30 13.94 -8.94
CA LEU A 187 -6.14 13.96 -10.15
C LEU A 187 -5.59 14.93 -11.21
N LEU A 188 -5.14 16.11 -10.81
CA LEU A 188 -4.50 17.07 -11.72
C LEU A 188 -3.21 16.50 -12.31
N CYS A 189 -2.39 15.83 -11.52
CA CYS A 189 -1.20 15.13 -12.01
C CYS A 189 -1.56 14.04 -13.04
N ASN A 190 -2.61 13.26 -12.78
CA ASN A 190 -3.12 12.26 -13.71
C ASN A 190 -3.63 12.93 -15.03
N TRP A 191 -4.30 14.04 -14.91
CA TRP A 191 -4.75 14.79 -16.09
C TRP A 191 -3.57 15.28 -16.92
N ILE A 192 -2.53 15.85 -16.30
CA ILE A 192 -1.29 16.26 -16.99
C ILE A 192 -0.64 15.05 -17.67
N TYR A 193 -0.51 13.92 -16.94
CA TYR A 193 -0.04 12.66 -17.54
C TYR A 193 -0.85 12.32 -18.81
N THR A 194 -2.18 12.37 -18.72
CA THR A 194 -3.07 12.02 -19.85
C THR A 194 -2.85 12.92 -21.07
N LEU A 195 -2.64 14.22 -20.86
CA LEU A 195 -2.32 15.16 -21.94
C LEU A 195 -0.96 14.85 -22.58
N MET A 196 0.05 14.59 -21.76
CA MET A 196 1.39 14.22 -22.24
C MET A 196 1.36 12.89 -23.00
N ASP A 197 0.71 11.86 -22.47
CA ASP A 197 0.61 10.56 -23.13
C ASP A 197 -0.14 10.67 -24.48
N ARG A 198 -1.23 11.45 -24.53
CA ARG A 198 -1.96 11.73 -25.77
C ARG A 198 -1.10 12.43 -26.81
N HIS A 199 -0.24 13.34 -26.39
CA HIS A 199 0.69 14.05 -27.29
C HIS A 199 1.78 13.10 -27.83
N ALA A 200 2.29 12.20 -27.00
CA ALA A 200 3.37 11.30 -27.35
C ALA A 200 2.94 10.09 -28.21
N GLU A 201 1.70 9.65 -28.10
CA GLU A 201 1.19 8.43 -28.73
C GLU A 201 1.39 8.39 -30.25
N PRO A 202 1.01 9.43 -31.06
CA PRO A 202 1.21 9.41 -32.50
C PRO A 202 2.68 9.40 -32.91
N ILE A 203 3.57 9.94 -32.05
CA ILE A 203 5.00 10.05 -32.30
C ILE A 203 5.73 8.75 -32.02
N LEU A 204 5.40 8.10 -30.88
CA LEU A 204 6.11 6.93 -30.37
C LEU A 204 5.47 5.60 -30.74
N LYS A 205 4.24 5.59 -31.26
CA LYS A 205 3.45 4.37 -31.54
C LYS A 205 3.52 3.38 -30.37
N LEU A 206 3.28 3.88 -29.15
CA LEU A 206 3.31 3.10 -27.94
C LEU A 206 2.27 1.97 -28.02
N PRO A 207 2.58 0.77 -27.49
CA PRO A 207 1.61 -0.32 -27.43
C PRO A 207 0.40 0.10 -26.60
N GLU A 208 -0.78 -0.44 -26.91
CA GLU A 208 -1.93 -0.25 -26.05
C GLU A 208 -1.63 -0.83 -24.66
N ALA A 209 -1.92 -0.04 -23.63
CA ALA A 209 -1.81 -0.51 -22.26
C ALA A 209 -3.09 -1.28 -21.92
N GLY A 210 -3.09 -2.58 -22.12
CA GLY A 210 -4.08 -3.48 -21.56
C GLY A 210 -3.78 -3.74 -20.08
N SER A 211 -4.77 -4.19 -19.31
CA SER A 211 -4.55 -4.66 -17.93
C SER A 211 -3.66 -5.92 -17.91
N GLY A 212 -3.46 -6.53 -19.06
CA GLY A 212 -2.68 -7.77 -19.22
C GLY A 212 -3.35 -9.00 -18.61
N ASP A 213 -4.33 -8.82 -17.78
CA ASP A 213 -4.76 -9.83 -16.81
C ASP A 213 -6.26 -10.11 -16.91
N LYS A 214 -6.65 -10.90 -17.94
CA LYS A 214 -8.03 -11.43 -18.00
C LYS A 214 -8.20 -12.53 -16.96
N ILE A 215 -9.00 -12.26 -15.93
CA ILE A 215 -9.35 -13.27 -14.94
C ILE A 215 -10.26 -14.33 -15.59
N THR A 216 -9.77 -15.55 -15.68
CA THR A 216 -10.53 -16.71 -16.17
C THR A 216 -10.86 -17.62 -15.01
N TRP A 217 -12.09 -17.57 -14.51
CA TRP A 217 -12.55 -18.33 -13.34
C TRP A 217 -12.34 -19.84 -13.46
N SER A 218 -12.38 -20.39 -14.69
CA SER A 218 -12.11 -21.81 -14.95
C SER A 218 -10.66 -22.23 -14.67
N ASP A 219 -9.74 -21.29 -14.52
CA ASP A 219 -8.32 -21.59 -14.28
C ASP A 219 -7.99 -21.75 -12.80
N ILE A 220 -8.89 -21.34 -11.89
CA ILE A 220 -8.68 -21.43 -10.44
C ILE A 220 -8.33 -22.84 -9.98
N GLY A 221 -9.03 -23.84 -10.50
CA GLY A 221 -8.81 -25.25 -10.18
C GLY A 221 -7.50 -25.85 -10.76
N LYS A 222 -6.80 -25.11 -11.61
CA LYS A 222 -5.57 -25.58 -12.28
C LYS A 222 -4.29 -25.10 -11.59
N PHE A 223 -4.40 -24.24 -10.57
CA PHE A 223 -3.25 -23.77 -9.83
C PHE A 223 -2.68 -24.85 -8.91
N ARG A 224 -1.35 -24.95 -8.91
CA ARG A 224 -0.61 -25.90 -8.07
C ARG A 224 -0.61 -25.49 -6.60
N ALA A 225 -0.24 -26.40 -5.72
CA ALA A 225 -0.16 -26.13 -4.28
C ALA A 225 0.82 -24.99 -3.93
N SER A 226 1.93 -24.85 -4.65
CA SER A 226 2.87 -23.75 -4.49
C SER A 226 2.23 -22.37 -4.64
N TYR A 227 1.32 -22.20 -5.59
CA TYR A 227 0.56 -20.95 -5.74
C TYR A 227 -0.34 -20.69 -4.52
N TRP A 228 -1.09 -21.67 -4.03
CA TRP A 228 -1.95 -21.49 -2.87
C TRP A 228 -1.18 -21.20 -1.58
N TYR A 229 0.01 -21.76 -1.43
CA TYR A 229 0.89 -21.40 -0.32
C TYR A 229 1.40 -19.96 -0.45
N ALA A 230 1.73 -19.50 -1.65
CA ALA A 230 2.07 -18.10 -1.89
C ALA A 230 0.89 -17.16 -1.57
N VAL A 231 -0.34 -17.52 -1.95
CA VAL A 231 -1.56 -16.78 -1.56
C VAL A 231 -1.72 -16.74 -0.03
N GLY A 232 -1.49 -17.88 0.65
CA GLY A 232 -1.53 -17.98 2.11
C GLY A 232 -0.51 -17.05 2.79
N ILE A 233 0.73 -16.98 2.27
CA ILE A 233 1.74 -16.02 2.75
C ILE A 233 1.26 -14.60 2.52
N CYS A 234 0.74 -14.29 1.33
CA CYS A 234 0.29 -12.96 0.96
C CYS A 234 -0.79 -12.46 1.93
N VAL A 235 -1.88 -13.22 2.09
CA VAL A 235 -2.99 -12.78 2.94
C VAL A 235 -2.57 -12.65 4.41
N THR A 236 -1.81 -13.59 4.96
CA THR A 236 -1.41 -13.55 6.37
C THR A 236 -0.43 -12.41 6.64
N PHE A 237 0.51 -12.18 5.73
CA PHE A 237 1.49 -11.12 5.84
C PHE A 237 0.85 -9.72 5.79
N TYR A 238 0.07 -9.45 4.75
CA TYR A 238 -0.56 -8.14 4.58
C TYR A 238 -1.61 -7.87 5.65
N SER A 239 -2.32 -8.90 6.12
CA SER A 239 -3.29 -8.81 7.22
C SER A 239 -2.65 -8.54 8.59
N ALA A 240 -1.37 -8.84 8.77
CA ALA A 240 -0.66 -8.50 10.00
C ALA A 240 -0.07 -7.08 9.96
N ILE A 241 0.26 -6.55 8.80
CA ILE A 241 0.90 -5.22 8.67
C ILE A 241 -0.14 -4.09 8.61
N PHE A 242 -1.03 -4.08 7.61
CA PHE A 242 -1.93 -2.94 7.40
C PHE A 242 -2.99 -2.77 8.49
N PRO A 243 -3.68 -3.83 8.97
CA PRO A 243 -4.60 -3.70 10.10
C PRO A 243 -3.92 -3.31 11.41
N PHE A 244 -2.65 -3.65 11.58
CA PHE A 244 -1.85 -3.17 12.70
C PHE A 244 -1.59 -1.67 12.56
N THR A 245 -1.12 -1.19 11.41
CA THR A 245 -0.83 0.23 11.19
C THR A 245 -2.08 1.10 11.30
N ALA A 246 -3.27 0.56 11.00
CA ALA A 246 -4.53 1.29 11.08
C ALA A 246 -4.87 1.78 12.49
N LEU A 247 -4.46 1.09 13.56
CA LEU A 247 -4.69 1.45 14.97
C LEU A 247 -3.37 1.58 15.75
N SER A 248 -2.24 1.66 15.08
CA SER A 248 -0.93 1.68 15.75
C SER A 248 -0.64 2.98 16.47
N THR A 249 -1.21 4.07 16.03
CA THR A 249 -1.06 5.38 16.69
C THR A 249 -1.68 5.34 18.09
N ASP A 250 -2.93 4.88 18.20
CA ASP A 250 -3.60 4.67 19.50
C ASP A 250 -2.82 3.66 20.36
N PHE A 251 -2.34 2.56 19.77
CA PHE A 251 -1.55 1.56 20.48
C PHE A 251 -0.28 2.11 21.11
N PHE A 252 0.49 2.92 20.39
CA PHE A 252 1.72 3.50 20.93
C PHE A 252 1.45 4.59 21.96
N HIS A 253 0.38 5.34 21.79
CA HIS A 253 -0.08 6.30 22.79
C HIS A 253 -0.55 5.60 24.08
N ASP A 254 -1.41 4.59 23.94
CA ASP A 254 -2.01 3.84 25.06
C ASP A 254 -0.96 3.09 25.89
N LYS A 255 -0.06 2.36 25.22
CA LYS A 255 0.88 1.44 25.92
C LYS A 255 2.14 2.11 26.43
N TRP A 256 2.73 3.05 25.69
CA TRP A 256 3.98 3.72 26.05
C TRP A 256 3.79 5.17 26.47
N GLY A 257 2.57 5.71 26.42
CA GLY A 257 2.32 7.12 26.73
C GLY A 257 3.01 8.07 25.74
N LEU A 258 3.30 7.60 24.50
CA LEU A 258 3.96 8.45 23.53
C LEU A 258 3.04 9.63 23.17
N PRO A 259 3.59 10.87 23.16
CA PRO A 259 2.81 12.02 22.80
C PRO A 259 2.31 11.89 21.35
N MET A 260 1.12 12.42 21.09
CA MET A 260 0.66 12.61 19.73
C MET A 260 1.58 13.60 19.01
N ALA A 261 1.72 13.46 17.70
CA ALA A 261 2.58 14.33 16.91
C ALA A 261 2.13 15.78 17.07
N SER A 262 2.84 16.53 17.89
CA SER A 262 2.55 17.92 18.19
C SER A 262 3.66 18.82 17.64
N GLY A 263 3.35 19.83 16.99
CA GLY A 263 4.21 20.97 16.72
C GLY A 263 3.54 22.19 17.33
N GLU A 264 2.91 22.02 18.50
CA GLU A 264 2.23 23.11 19.18
C GLU A 264 3.18 24.30 19.42
N GLY A 265 2.75 25.50 19.06
CA GLY A 265 3.57 26.71 19.16
C GLY A 265 4.56 26.94 18.02
N LEU A 266 4.83 25.95 17.15
CA LEU A 266 5.71 26.11 15.98
C LEU A 266 4.91 26.54 14.75
N GLY A 267 5.54 27.22 13.78
CA GLY A 267 4.95 27.41 12.45
C GLY A 267 4.68 26.07 11.75
N PHE A 268 3.80 26.03 10.74
CA PHE A 268 3.40 24.76 10.08
C PHE A 268 4.63 23.97 9.57
N LEU A 269 5.50 24.60 8.78
CA LEU A 269 6.70 23.92 8.24
C LEU A 269 7.65 23.47 9.35
N ALA A 270 7.83 24.28 10.39
CA ALA A 270 8.64 23.93 11.55
C ALA A 270 8.04 22.76 12.33
N GLY A 271 6.70 22.70 12.46
CA GLY A 271 6.00 21.58 13.07
C GLY A 271 6.14 20.28 12.28
N VAL A 272 6.03 20.34 10.95
CA VAL A 272 6.29 19.18 10.07
C VAL A 272 7.73 18.69 10.22
N PHE A 273 8.70 19.60 10.19
CA PHE A 273 10.10 19.26 10.37
C PHE A 273 10.37 18.68 11.76
N TYR A 274 9.75 19.25 12.79
CA TYR A 274 9.82 18.73 14.15
C TYR A 274 9.30 17.27 14.21
N ASN A 275 8.13 17.00 13.67
CA ASN A 275 7.54 15.64 13.68
C ASN A 275 8.42 14.63 12.92
N LEU A 276 8.98 15.01 11.77
CA LEU A 276 9.87 14.14 11.00
C LEU A 276 11.19 13.85 11.75
N THR A 277 11.73 14.84 12.46
CA THR A 277 12.98 14.65 13.24
C THR A 277 12.73 13.91 14.57
N HIS A 278 11.52 14.00 15.10
CA HIS A 278 11.10 13.33 16.34
C HIS A 278 10.26 12.08 16.09
N MET A 279 10.36 11.48 14.91
CA MET A 279 9.58 10.30 14.55
C MET A 279 9.78 9.08 15.46
N PHE A 280 10.86 9.05 16.26
CA PHE A 280 11.10 7.97 17.22
C PHE A 280 10.46 8.20 18.59
N THR A 281 9.84 9.34 18.83
CA THR A 281 9.34 9.76 20.15
C THR A 281 7.87 10.15 20.17
N THR A 282 7.19 10.14 19.02
CA THR A 282 5.76 10.40 18.89
C THR A 282 5.01 9.15 18.42
N ALA A 283 3.75 9.00 18.77
CA ALA A 283 2.96 7.82 18.42
C ALA A 283 2.83 7.65 16.89
N GLN A 284 2.48 8.72 16.18
CA GLN A 284 2.39 8.74 14.71
C GLN A 284 3.77 8.55 14.06
N GLY A 285 4.81 9.16 14.63
CA GLY A 285 6.17 9.01 14.16
C GLY A 285 6.63 7.55 14.23
N VAL A 286 6.44 6.89 15.37
CA VAL A 286 6.76 5.46 15.54
C VAL A 286 5.96 4.60 14.55
N THR A 287 4.68 4.89 14.32
CA THR A 287 3.88 4.24 13.28
C THR A 287 4.52 4.39 11.90
N SER A 288 5.03 5.56 11.57
CA SER A 288 5.64 5.83 10.26
C SER A 288 7.01 5.15 10.04
N ILE A 289 7.67 4.64 11.08
CA ILE A 289 8.98 3.96 10.97
C ILE A 289 8.92 2.77 10.02
N ILE A 290 7.83 1.99 10.04
CA ILE A 290 7.67 0.84 9.14
C ILE A 290 7.74 1.27 7.66
N ILE A 291 7.14 2.42 7.35
CA ILE A 291 7.14 2.98 6.00
C ILE A 291 8.51 3.55 5.66
N ALA A 292 9.09 4.37 6.55
CA ALA A 292 10.42 4.95 6.36
C ALA A 292 11.49 3.86 6.17
N ALA A 293 11.49 2.82 7.03
CA ALA A 293 12.38 1.68 6.89
C ALA A 293 12.17 0.95 5.55
N SER A 294 10.91 0.77 5.13
CA SER A 294 10.61 0.14 3.85
C SER A 294 11.11 0.97 2.66
N MET A 295 11.00 2.29 2.71
CA MET A 295 11.48 3.18 1.64
C MET A 295 13.01 3.13 1.52
N VAL A 296 13.72 3.12 2.63
CA VAL A 296 15.18 3.01 2.65
C VAL A 296 15.66 1.66 2.15
N LEU A 297 14.98 0.57 2.54
CA LEU A 297 15.40 -0.80 2.22
C LEU A 297 14.94 -1.27 0.84
N ALA A 298 13.84 -0.73 0.28
CA ALA A 298 13.26 -1.22 -0.98
C ALA A 298 14.23 -1.23 -2.18
N PRO A 299 15.06 -0.19 -2.41
CA PRO A 299 16.01 -0.19 -3.53
C PRO A 299 17.06 -1.32 -3.43
N PHE A 300 17.38 -1.73 -2.20
CA PHE A 300 18.36 -2.78 -1.94
C PHE A 300 17.74 -4.17 -1.98
N ALA A 301 16.51 -4.33 -1.50
CA ALA A 301 15.85 -5.62 -1.35
C ALA A 301 15.59 -6.31 -2.69
N GLY A 302 15.10 -5.60 -3.69
CA GLY A 302 14.88 -6.17 -5.04
C GLY A 302 16.17 -6.72 -5.64
N ASN A 303 17.23 -5.92 -5.63
CA ASN A 303 18.54 -6.32 -6.14
C ASN A 303 19.16 -7.46 -5.31
N PHE A 304 18.98 -7.43 -3.99
CA PHE A 304 19.42 -8.50 -3.09
C PHE A 304 18.71 -9.81 -3.41
N VAL A 305 17.37 -9.79 -3.52
CA VAL A 305 16.56 -10.96 -3.85
C VAL A 305 16.93 -11.54 -5.22
N ASP A 306 17.15 -10.70 -6.23
CA ASP A 306 17.51 -11.16 -7.56
C ASP A 306 18.92 -11.78 -7.62
N ARG A 307 19.86 -11.24 -6.85
CA ARG A 307 21.25 -11.78 -6.78
C ARG A 307 21.36 -13.06 -5.97
N VAL A 308 20.67 -13.13 -4.84
CA VAL A 308 20.75 -14.25 -3.91
C VAL A 308 19.86 -15.41 -4.35
N GLY A 309 18.75 -15.11 -5.06
CA GLY A 309 17.70 -16.08 -5.28
C GLY A 309 17.01 -16.42 -3.95
N HIS A 310 16.85 -17.70 -3.65
CA HIS A 310 16.30 -18.22 -2.38
C HIS A 310 15.02 -17.55 -1.91
N ARG A 311 14.11 -17.20 -2.86
CA ARG A 311 12.89 -16.42 -2.58
C ARG A 311 12.01 -17.07 -1.52
N ALA A 312 11.85 -18.41 -1.57
CA ALA A 312 11.05 -19.12 -0.58
C ALA A 312 11.67 -19.05 0.83
N ARG A 313 12.99 -19.19 0.95
CA ARG A 313 13.70 -19.02 2.26
C ARG A 313 13.62 -17.59 2.77
N LEU A 314 13.70 -16.59 1.88
CA LEU A 314 13.57 -15.19 2.28
C LEU A 314 12.14 -14.87 2.76
N MET A 315 11.10 -15.51 2.19
CA MET A 315 9.73 -15.42 2.72
C MET A 315 9.61 -16.10 4.10
N VAL A 316 10.30 -17.21 4.33
CA VAL A 316 10.40 -17.83 5.68
C VAL A 316 11.02 -16.84 6.67
N LEU A 317 12.14 -16.19 6.30
CA LEU A 317 12.77 -15.18 7.15
C LEU A 317 11.84 -13.99 7.44
N GLY A 318 11.19 -13.44 6.42
CA GLY A 318 10.26 -12.31 6.59
C GLY A 318 9.07 -12.65 7.51
N SER A 319 8.47 -13.84 7.35
CA SER A 319 7.39 -14.30 8.22
C SER A 319 7.89 -14.56 9.65
N LEU A 320 9.09 -15.10 9.80
CA LEU A 320 9.71 -15.34 11.10
C LEU A 320 9.98 -14.03 11.86
N LEU A 321 10.42 -12.97 11.18
CA LEU A 321 10.71 -11.67 11.78
C LEU A 321 9.45 -11.00 12.36
N MET A 322 8.28 -11.24 11.80
CA MET A 322 7.02 -10.65 12.27
C MET A 322 6.64 -11.15 13.67
N ILE A 323 6.88 -12.43 13.97
CA ILE A 323 6.46 -13.06 15.22
C ILE A 323 7.09 -12.36 16.42
N PRO A 324 8.43 -12.30 16.58
CA PRO A 324 9.04 -11.66 17.72
C PRO A 324 8.76 -10.15 17.76
N ALA A 325 8.60 -9.48 16.62
CA ALA A 325 8.30 -8.05 16.59
C ALA A 325 6.93 -7.76 17.22
N HIS A 326 5.87 -8.48 16.86
CA HIS A 326 4.55 -8.34 17.46
C HIS A 326 4.51 -8.81 18.92
N LEU A 327 5.15 -9.95 19.24
CA LEU A 327 5.20 -10.44 20.62
C LEU A 327 5.96 -9.49 21.55
N ALA A 328 7.07 -8.92 21.10
CA ALA A 328 7.81 -7.94 21.88
C ALA A 328 6.96 -6.69 22.17
N MET A 329 6.26 -6.15 21.16
CA MET A 329 5.35 -5.03 21.35
C MET A 329 4.13 -5.39 22.21
N GLY A 330 3.61 -6.63 22.11
CA GLY A 330 2.45 -7.07 22.88
C GLY A 330 2.76 -7.36 24.35
N LEU A 331 3.83 -8.08 24.60
CA LEU A 331 4.11 -8.69 25.91
C LEU A 331 5.14 -7.94 26.75
N THR A 332 5.88 -6.98 26.18
CA THR A 332 6.92 -6.25 26.89
C THR A 332 6.69 -4.73 26.81
N HIS A 333 7.46 -3.97 27.59
CA HIS A 333 7.49 -2.51 27.56
C HIS A 333 8.81 -1.96 26.97
N ILE A 334 9.60 -2.79 26.26
CA ILE A 334 10.77 -2.31 25.52
C ILE A 334 10.34 -1.32 24.44
N SER A 335 11.27 -0.45 24.04
CA SER A 335 10.99 0.54 22.98
C SER A 335 10.43 -0.13 21.71
N PRO A 336 9.30 0.32 21.16
CA PRO A 336 8.69 -0.27 19.96
C PRO A 336 9.50 0.01 18.68
N VAL A 337 10.43 0.96 18.71
CA VAL A 337 11.21 1.41 17.55
C VAL A 337 11.89 0.24 16.82
N MET A 338 12.58 -0.63 17.57
CA MET A 338 13.28 -1.78 16.97
C MET A 338 12.29 -2.75 16.31
N SER A 339 11.16 -3.03 16.95
CA SER A 339 10.11 -3.87 16.38
C SER A 339 9.54 -3.27 15.09
N MET A 340 9.36 -1.95 15.03
CA MET A 340 8.89 -1.25 13.84
C MET A 340 9.93 -1.27 12.69
N ILE A 341 11.21 -1.17 13.00
CA ILE A 341 12.29 -1.33 12.00
C ILE A 341 12.29 -2.76 11.44
N VAL A 342 12.17 -3.77 12.31
CA VAL A 342 12.09 -5.19 11.91
C VAL A 342 10.86 -5.46 11.05
N LEU A 343 9.69 -4.92 11.42
CA LEU A 343 8.48 -5.01 10.58
C LEU A 343 8.66 -4.31 9.24
N GLY A 344 9.34 -3.15 9.22
CA GLY A 344 9.68 -2.44 7.98
C GLY A 344 10.61 -3.25 7.07
N ALA A 345 11.59 -3.95 7.62
CA ALA A 345 12.45 -4.86 6.87
C ALA A 345 11.66 -6.06 6.29
N ALA A 346 10.78 -6.67 7.09
CA ALA A 346 9.88 -7.72 6.63
C ALA A 346 8.93 -7.20 5.53
N PHE A 347 8.45 -5.96 5.68
CA PHE A 347 7.52 -5.30 4.73
C PHE A 347 8.15 -4.97 3.37
N VAL A 348 9.44 -5.03 3.26
CA VAL A 348 10.14 -4.97 1.97
C VAL A 348 10.47 -6.36 1.46
N LEU A 349 10.98 -7.21 2.33
CA LEU A 349 11.53 -8.51 1.96
C LEU A 349 10.45 -9.45 1.39
N VAL A 350 9.32 -9.57 2.08
CA VAL A 350 8.25 -10.50 1.66
C VAL A 350 7.61 -10.08 0.33
N PRO A 351 7.18 -8.84 0.11
CA PRO A 351 6.67 -8.41 -1.19
C PRO A 351 7.68 -8.51 -2.33
N ALA A 352 8.96 -8.20 -2.07
CA ALA A 352 10.03 -8.34 -3.07
C ALA A 352 10.25 -9.80 -3.51
N CYS A 353 9.89 -10.76 -2.66
CA CYS A 353 9.94 -12.18 -3.00
C CYS A 353 8.65 -12.69 -3.61
N ILE A 354 7.48 -12.38 -3.00
CA ILE A 354 6.22 -13.06 -3.30
C ILE A 354 5.66 -12.66 -4.66
N TRP A 355 5.60 -11.36 -4.99
CA TRP A 355 5.05 -10.90 -6.25
C TRP A 355 5.83 -11.39 -7.47
N PRO A 356 7.19 -11.32 -7.51
CA PRO A 356 7.96 -11.90 -8.61
C PRO A 356 7.96 -13.43 -8.65
N SER A 357 7.53 -14.10 -7.57
CA SER A 357 7.45 -15.57 -7.55
C SER A 357 6.24 -16.10 -8.32
N VAL A 358 5.14 -15.34 -8.40
CA VAL A 358 3.92 -15.79 -9.08
C VAL A 358 4.16 -16.23 -10.53
N PRO A 359 4.84 -15.44 -11.39
CA PRO A 359 5.13 -15.86 -12.76
C PRO A 359 6.09 -17.05 -12.87
N LEU A 360 6.80 -17.41 -11.80
CA LEU A 360 7.73 -18.55 -11.79
C LEU A 360 7.03 -19.88 -11.46
N ILE A 361 5.90 -19.81 -10.75
CA ILE A 361 5.16 -20.99 -10.25
C ILE A 361 3.83 -21.21 -10.99
N VAL A 362 3.42 -20.26 -11.82
CA VAL A 362 2.16 -20.31 -12.58
C VAL A 362 2.49 -20.29 -14.08
N ASP A 363 1.66 -20.96 -14.90
CA ASP A 363 1.80 -20.94 -16.35
C ASP A 363 1.58 -19.51 -16.89
N ALA A 364 2.37 -19.08 -17.86
CA ALA A 364 2.38 -17.72 -18.40
C ALA A 364 0.98 -17.21 -18.83
N GLN A 365 0.13 -18.10 -19.33
CA GLN A 365 -1.23 -17.77 -19.78
C GLN A 365 -2.21 -17.48 -18.62
N ARG A 366 -1.82 -17.79 -17.36
CA ARG A 366 -2.67 -17.71 -16.16
C ARG A 366 -2.16 -16.74 -15.14
N VAL A 367 -1.03 -16.06 -15.41
CA VAL A 367 -0.37 -15.14 -14.47
C VAL A 367 -1.34 -14.04 -14.04
N GLY A 368 -2.14 -13.51 -14.97
CA GLY A 368 -3.11 -12.48 -14.66
C GLY A 368 -4.21 -12.93 -13.71
N THR A 369 -4.80 -14.09 -13.97
CA THR A 369 -5.78 -14.68 -13.05
C THR A 369 -5.16 -14.93 -11.67
N ALA A 370 -3.90 -15.36 -11.62
CA ALA A 370 -3.18 -15.59 -10.38
C ALA A 370 -2.99 -14.29 -9.58
N PHE A 371 -2.52 -13.22 -10.22
CA PHE A 371 -2.37 -11.92 -9.54
C PHE A 371 -3.71 -11.37 -9.05
N GLY A 372 -4.74 -11.38 -9.89
CA GLY A 372 -6.06 -10.88 -9.53
C GLY A 372 -6.68 -11.64 -8.35
N LEU A 373 -6.61 -12.98 -8.36
CA LEU A 373 -7.11 -13.80 -7.27
C LEU A 373 -6.30 -13.62 -5.98
N MET A 374 -4.97 -13.55 -6.07
CA MET A 374 -4.10 -13.31 -4.92
C MET A 374 -4.39 -11.94 -4.28
N THR A 375 -4.58 -10.89 -5.08
CA THR A 375 -4.96 -9.56 -4.61
C THR A 375 -6.35 -9.55 -3.99
N ALA A 376 -7.32 -10.24 -4.58
CA ALA A 376 -8.68 -10.33 -4.03
C ALA A 376 -8.67 -11.00 -2.64
N ILE A 377 -7.96 -12.14 -2.49
CA ILE A 377 -7.84 -12.85 -1.20
C ILE A 377 -7.06 -11.99 -0.18
N GLN A 378 -6.02 -11.28 -0.61
CA GLN A 378 -5.33 -10.31 0.24
C GLN A 378 -6.30 -9.26 0.79
N ASN A 379 -7.13 -8.66 -0.05
CA ASN A 379 -8.10 -7.65 0.36
C ASN A 379 -9.20 -8.20 1.28
N MET A 380 -9.54 -9.49 1.19
CA MET A 380 -10.43 -10.14 2.18
C MET A 380 -9.80 -10.14 3.58
N GLY A 381 -8.50 -10.38 3.68
CA GLY A 381 -7.77 -10.23 4.94
C GLY A 381 -7.76 -8.78 5.45
N LEU A 382 -7.46 -7.84 4.56
CA LEU A 382 -7.50 -6.40 4.88
C LEU A 382 -8.90 -5.90 5.26
N ALA A 383 -9.95 -6.58 4.82
CA ALA A 383 -11.33 -6.28 5.23
C ALA A 383 -11.67 -6.83 6.63
N THR A 384 -11.08 -7.94 7.03
CA THR A 384 -11.47 -8.65 8.26
C THR A 384 -10.69 -8.15 9.48
N TYR A 385 -9.36 -8.04 9.37
CA TYR A 385 -8.49 -7.82 10.52
C TYR A 385 -8.51 -6.42 11.14
N PRO A 386 -8.84 -5.31 10.44
CA PRO A 386 -8.98 -4.01 11.10
C PRO A 386 -10.13 -3.99 12.12
N ILE A 387 -11.30 -4.54 11.77
CA ILE A 387 -12.43 -4.68 12.72
C ILE A 387 -12.02 -5.61 13.87
N ALA A 388 -11.40 -6.75 13.57
CA ALA A 388 -10.96 -7.70 14.60
C ALA A 388 -9.97 -7.05 15.58
N ASN A 389 -9.03 -6.24 15.07
CA ASN A 389 -8.08 -5.49 15.90
C ASN A 389 -8.80 -4.51 16.84
N GLY A 390 -9.71 -3.69 16.30
CA GLY A 390 -10.49 -2.75 17.10
C GLY A 390 -11.37 -3.46 18.14
N ALA A 391 -12.11 -4.49 17.74
CA ALA A 391 -12.97 -5.25 18.63
C ALA A 391 -12.19 -5.95 19.75
N LEU A 392 -11.02 -6.50 19.46
CA LEU A 392 -10.15 -7.09 20.49
C LEU A 392 -9.68 -6.03 21.48
N ARG A 393 -9.27 -4.84 21.00
CA ARG A 393 -8.84 -3.74 21.88
C ARG A 393 -9.99 -3.28 22.77
N ASP A 394 -11.18 -3.10 22.22
CA ASP A 394 -12.34 -2.63 22.97
C ASP A 394 -12.80 -3.68 24.00
N ALA A 395 -12.78 -4.97 23.66
CA ALA A 395 -13.16 -6.08 24.55
C ALA A 395 -12.14 -6.36 25.67
N THR A 396 -10.84 -6.21 25.40
CA THR A 396 -9.77 -6.56 26.36
C THR A 396 -9.18 -5.34 27.06
N HIS A 397 -9.61 -4.14 26.70
CA HIS A 397 -9.08 -2.85 27.20
C HIS A 397 -7.55 -2.74 27.07
N GLY A 398 -6.96 -3.41 26.06
CA GLY A 398 -5.54 -3.39 25.77
C GLY A 398 -5.22 -4.03 24.42
N TYR A 399 -4.00 -3.82 23.94
CA TYR A 399 -3.57 -4.32 22.63
C TYR A 399 -2.85 -5.67 22.64
N THR A 400 -2.69 -6.28 23.82
CA THR A 400 -1.97 -7.56 23.93
C THR A 400 -2.61 -8.65 23.08
N ALA A 401 -3.94 -8.78 23.12
CA ALA A 401 -4.66 -9.76 22.32
C ALA A 401 -4.51 -9.52 20.82
N SER A 402 -4.56 -8.24 20.39
CA SER A 402 -4.32 -7.85 19.00
C SER A 402 -2.90 -8.19 18.54
N GLN A 403 -1.89 -7.95 19.37
CA GLN A 403 -0.50 -8.27 19.03
C GLN A 403 -0.27 -9.78 18.94
N ILE A 404 -0.91 -10.57 19.81
CA ILE A 404 -0.90 -12.05 19.72
C ILE A 404 -1.58 -12.51 18.43
N MET A 405 -2.70 -11.90 18.03
CA MET A 405 -3.37 -12.18 16.76
C MET A 405 -2.45 -11.92 15.57
N PHE A 406 -1.73 -10.79 15.53
CA PHE A 406 -0.78 -10.50 14.48
C PHE A 406 0.43 -11.42 14.48
N ALA A 407 0.94 -11.79 15.65
CA ALA A 407 1.99 -12.80 15.78
C ALA A 407 1.52 -14.18 15.28
N ALA A 408 0.27 -14.56 15.54
CA ALA A 408 -0.33 -15.79 15.02
C ALA A 408 -0.46 -15.76 13.50
N LEU A 409 -0.81 -14.63 12.89
CA LEU A 409 -0.75 -14.46 11.43
C LEU A 409 0.67 -14.61 10.89
N GLY A 410 1.67 -14.05 11.58
CA GLY A 410 3.08 -14.27 11.26
C GLY A 410 3.45 -15.75 11.31
N PHE A 411 2.96 -16.49 12.32
CA PHE A 411 3.16 -17.93 12.43
C PHE A 411 2.46 -18.71 11.29
N CYS A 412 1.22 -18.36 10.95
CA CYS A 412 0.55 -18.93 9.78
C CYS A 412 1.33 -18.68 8.48
N GLY A 413 1.83 -17.45 8.31
CA GLY A 413 2.70 -17.08 7.19
C GLY A 413 4.00 -17.91 7.15
N LEU A 414 4.60 -18.16 8.31
CA LEU A 414 5.78 -19.03 8.43
C LEU A 414 5.45 -20.48 8.00
N VAL A 415 4.33 -21.02 8.44
CA VAL A 415 3.88 -22.37 8.04
C VAL A 415 3.68 -22.43 6.52
N PHE A 416 2.97 -21.45 5.93
CA PHE A 416 2.79 -21.40 4.47
C PHE A 416 4.13 -21.23 3.72
N SER A 417 5.07 -20.46 4.25
CA SER A 417 6.39 -20.28 3.65
C SER A 417 7.21 -21.58 3.66
N LEU A 418 7.15 -22.35 4.74
CA LEU A 418 7.78 -23.68 4.83
C LEU A 418 7.14 -24.69 3.90
N LEU A 419 5.80 -24.66 3.75
CA LEU A 419 5.07 -25.48 2.79
C LEU A 419 5.40 -25.10 1.35
N LEU A 420 5.53 -23.79 1.06
CA LEU A 420 5.97 -23.29 -0.25
C LEU A 420 7.39 -23.78 -0.58
N LEU A 421 8.34 -23.68 0.37
CA LEU A 421 9.70 -24.15 0.20
C LEU A 421 9.76 -25.65 -0.14
N ARG A 422 8.94 -26.46 0.56
CA ARG A 422 8.82 -27.90 0.27
C ARG A 422 8.18 -28.18 -1.08
N ALA A 423 7.13 -27.45 -1.46
CA ALA A 423 6.46 -27.58 -2.73
C ALA A 423 7.38 -27.20 -3.90
N ASP A 424 8.06 -26.05 -3.80
CA ASP A 424 9.00 -25.58 -4.81
C ASP A 424 10.13 -26.59 -5.02
N SER A 425 10.68 -27.17 -3.95
CA SER A 425 11.70 -28.22 -4.01
C SER A 425 11.24 -29.46 -4.80
N ARG A 426 9.94 -29.84 -4.70
CA ARG A 426 9.35 -30.94 -5.45
C ARG A 426 9.02 -30.57 -6.90
N GLU A 427 8.76 -29.29 -7.16
CA GLU A 427 8.38 -28.75 -8.46
C GLU A 427 9.57 -28.26 -9.29
N GLY A 428 10.81 -28.52 -8.85
CA GLY A 428 12.04 -28.24 -9.57
C GLY A 428 12.84 -27.03 -9.07
N GLY A 429 12.51 -26.46 -7.90
CA GLY A 429 13.30 -25.47 -7.18
C GLY A 429 13.44 -24.12 -7.92
N ARG A 430 12.39 -23.65 -8.57
CA ARG A 430 12.43 -22.43 -9.39
C ARG A 430 12.58 -21.16 -8.55
N LEU A 431 12.07 -21.16 -7.32
CA LEU A 431 12.12 -20.02 -6.41
C LEU A 431 13.48 -19.87 -5.71
N GLU A 432 14.26 -20.95 -5.65
CA GLU A 432 15.54 -20.98 -4.96
C GLU A 432 16.70 -20.62 -5.89
N ARG A 433 16.48 -20.48 -7.20
CA ARG A 433 17.54 -20.14 -8.17
C ARG A 433 17.79 -18.63 -8.19
N ALA A 434 19.06 -18.22 -8.16
CA ALA A 434 19.48 -16.88 -8.55
C ALA A 434 19.23 -16.67 -10.05
N LYS A 435 18.94 -15.44 -10.44
CA LYS A 435 18.89 -15.05 -11.86
C LYS A 435 20.28 -14.78 -12.39
#